data_2e35f33d8964bba7bee62f6cb9d2d85f
#
_entry.id   2e35f33d8964bba7bee62f6cb9d2d85f
#
_cell.length_a   1.000
_cell.length_b   1.000
_cell.length_c   1.000
_cell.angle_alpha   90.00
_cell.angle_beta   90.00
_cell.angle_gamma   90.00
#
_symmetry.space_group_name_H-M   'P 1'
#
loop_
_entity.id
_entity.type
_entity.pdbx_description
1 polymer ?
#
loop_
_entity_poly.entity_id
_entity_poly.type
_entity_poly.pdbx_seq_one_letter_code
_entity_poly.pdbx_strand_id
1 'polypeptide(L)' 'MDLDEERVNMMVYAMGQAVMELSLADEPVTQAAIIDKLEQHRKETGNVIGKGVNRDAAEIVRKGKRAIKSGQ' A
#
# COMPACT_ATOMS: atom_id res chain seq x y z
N MET A 1 -13.47 -1.63 -2.89
CA MET A 1 -12.73 -1.30 -1.67
C MET A 1 -13.40 -0.11 -1.00
N ASP A 2 -13.64 -0.22 0.27
CA ASP A 2 -14.21 0.88 1.04
C ASP A 2 -13.09 1.77 1.55
N LEU A 3 -13.29 3.09 1.41
CA LEU A 3 -12.31 4.06 1.82
C LEU A 3 -12.83 4.88 3.00
N ASP A 4 -12.84 4.29 4.19
CA ASP A 4 -13.11 5.10 5.37
C ASP A 4 -11.81 5.80 5.78
N GLU A 5 -11.95 6.85 6.56
CA GLU A 5 -10.83 7.72 6.91
C GLU A 5 -9.72 6.97 7.64
N GLU A 6 -10.09 6.12 8.58
CA GLU A 6 -9.11 5.36 9.35
C GLU A 6 -8.34 4.40 8.45
N ARG A 7 -9.04 3.72 7.55
CA ARG A 7 -8.41 2.80 6.59
C ARG A 7 -7.46 3.53 5.67
N VAL A 8 -7.89 4.70 5.18
CA VAL A 8 -7.06 5.53 4.30
C VAL A 8 -5.78 5.95 5.03
N ASN A 9 -5.90 6.37 6.28
CA ASN A 9 -4.72 6.77 7.04
C ASN A 9 -3.72 5.62 7.18
N MET A 10 -4.20 4.41 7.41
CA MET A 10 -3.34 3.24 7.50
C MET A 10 -2.65 2.96 6.15
N MET A 11 -3.37 3.11 5.05
CA MET A 11 -2.80 2.89 3.73
C MET A 11 -1.75 3.94 3.38
N VAL A 12 -2.01 5.21 3.74
CA VAL A 12 -1.04 6.27 3.54
C VAL A 12 0.23 6.00 4.33
N TYR A 13 0.08 5.55 5.57
CA TYR A 13 1.23 5.18 6.39
C TYR A 13 2.03 4.06 5.72
N ALA A 14 1.36 3.03 5.25
CA ALA A 14 2.03 1.90 4.60
C ALA A 14 2.77 2.34 3.34
N MET A 15 2.15 3.20 2.53
CA MET A 15 2.78 3.72 1.32
C MET A 15 3.99 4.58 1.65
N GLY A 16 3.85 5.46 2.64
CA GLY A 16 4.96 6.30 3.08
C GLY A 16 6.13 5.48 3.58
N GLN A 17 5.85 4.43 4.34
CA GLN A 17 6.88 3.53 4.82
C GLN A 17 7.62 2.87 3.66
N ALA A 18 6.89 2.41 2.66
CA ALA A 18 7.51 1.79 1.49
C ALA A 18 8.44 2.76 0.77
N VAL A 19 7.99 4.01 0.58
CA VAL A 19 8.80 5.04 -0.08
C VAL A 19 10.06 5.33 0.74
N MET A 20 9.92 5.45 2.05
CA MET A 20 11.06 5.71 2.90
C MET A 20 12.08 4.58 2.86
N GLU A 21 11.61 3.34 2.88
CA GLU A 21 12.51 2.19 2.83
C GLU A 21 13.31 2.16 1.53
N LEU A 22 12.63 2.41 0.42
CA LEU A 22 13.30 2.46 -0.88
C LEU A 22 14.33 3.59 -0.91
N SER A 23 13.95 4.75 -0.42
CA SER A 23 14.82 5.92 -0.43
C SER A 23 16.05 5.70 0.42
N LEU A 24 15.88 5.12 1.62
CA LEU A 24 16.99 4.87 2.51
C LEU A 24 17.93 3.78 1.99
N ALA A 25 17.42 2.89 1.13
CA ALA A 25 18.22 1.86 0.51
C ALA A 25 18.84 2.31 -0.82
N ASP A 26 18.64 3.57 -1.19
CA ASP A 26 19.12 4.13 -2.45
C ASP A 26 18.59 3.36 -3.66
N GLU A 27 17.37 2.84 -3.55
CA GLU A 27 16.71 2.16 -4.64
C GLU A 27 15.73 3.10 -5.34
N PRO A 28 15.50 2.91 -6.64
CA PRO A 28 14.55 3.75 -7.36
C PRO A 28 13.15 3.65 -6.77
N VAL A 29 12.51 4.80 -6.59
CA VAL A 29 11.15 4.87 -6.07
C VAL A 29 10.20 4.85 -7.27
N THR A 30 9.86 3.65 -7.71
CA THR A 30 8.98 3.44 -8.85
C THR A 30 7.69 2.80 -8.37
N GLN A 31 6.67 2.85 -9.22
CA GLN A 31 5.41 2.20 -8.93
C GLN A 31 5.62 0.71 -8.62
N ALA A 32 6.39 0.04 -9.46
CA ALA A 32 6.65 -1.39 -9.28
C ALA A 32 7.37 -1.67 -7.96
N ALA A 33 8.36 -0.84 -7.62
CA ALA A 33 9.12 -1.02 -6.38
C ALA A 33 8.25 -0.81 -5.16
N ILE A 34 7.35 0.18 -5.21
CA ILE A 34 6.42 0.44 -4.10
C ILE A 34 5.48 -0.75 -3.92
N ILE A 35 4.95 -1.29 -5.02
CA ILE A 35 4.06 -2.46 -4.96
C ILE A 35 4.80 -3.65 -4.34
N ASP A 36 6.04 -3.87 -4.77
CA ASP A 36 6.85 -4.98 -4.23
C ASP A 36 7.08 -4.83 -2.72
N LYS A 37 7.36 -3.61 -2.26
CA LYS A 37 7.53 -3.38 -0.82
C LYS A 37 6.25 -3.63 -0.05
N LEU A 38 5.12 -3.16 -0.57
CA LEU A 38 3.83 -3.38 0.09
C LEU A 38 3.49 -4.87 0.15
N GLU A 39 3.77 -5.60 -0.92
CA GLU A 39 3.54 -7.04 -0.94
C GLU A 39 4.49 -7.76 0.03
N GLN A 40 5.72 -7.30 0.14
CA GLN A 40 6.66 -7.84 1.12
C GLN A 40 6.15 -7.62 2.54
N HIS A 41 5.70 -6.42 2.86
CA HIS A 41 5.16 -6.11 4.18
C HIS A 41 3.93 -6.96 4.48
N ARG A 42 3.09 -7.17 3.47
CA ARG A 42 1.91 -8.02 3.63
C ARG A 42 2.28 -9.43 4.03
N LYS A 43 3.33 -9.98 3.42
CA LYS A 43 3.79 -11.33 3.74
C LYS A 43 4.43 -11.43 5.11
N GLU A 44 5.11 -10.37 5.54
CA GLU A 44 5.88 -10.38 6.78
C GLU A 44 5.03 -10.09 8.01
N THR A 45 3.92 -9.37 7.86
CA THR A 45 3.10 -9.04 9.01
C THR A 45 2.25 -10.22 9.43
N GLY A 46 2.15 -10.44 10.75
CA GLY A 46 1.25 -11.45 11.29
C GLY A 46 -0.14 -10.91 11.56
N ASN A 47 -0.36 -9.64 11.32
CA ASN A 47 -1.61 -8.96 11.65
C ASN A 47 -2.56 -8.99 10.45
N VAL A 48 -3.77 -9.51 10.66
CA VAL A 48 -4.77 -9.60 9.58
C VAL A 48 -5.12 -8.23 9.02
N ILE A 49 -5.25 -7.23 9.89
CA ILE A 49 -5.55 -5.87 9.46
C ILE A 49 -4.39 -5.32 8.64
N GLY A 50 -3.16 -5.54 9.08
CA GLY A 50 -1.98 -5.11 8.35
C GLY A 50 -1.88 -5.75 6.97
N LYS A 51 -2.20 -7.05 6.87
CA LYS A 51 -2.23 -7.73 5.57
C LYS A 51 -3.23 -7.07 4.64
N GLY A 52 -4.44 -6.76 5.13
CA GLY A 52 -5.46 -6.12 4.33
C GLY A 52 -5.08 -4.71 3.93
N VAL A 53 -4.48 -3.95 4.83
CA VAL A 53 -4.04 -2.58 4.55
C VAL A 53 -2.98 -2.58 3.46
N ASN A 54 -1.98 -3.43 3.57
CA ASN A 54 -0.91 -3.49 2.57
C ASN A 54 -1.43 -3.97 1.21
N ARG A 55 -2.35 -4.94 1.21
CA ARG A 55 -2.97 -5.41 -0.01
C ARG A 55 -3.74 -4.27 -0.71
N ASP A 56 -4.53 -3.53 0.06
CA ASP A 56 -5.34 -2.46 -0.50
C ASP A 56 -4.48 -1.29 -0.97
N ALA A 57 -3.41 -0.98 -0.23
CA ALA A 57 -2.48 0.05 -0.65
C ALA A 57 -1.81 -0.33 -1.97
N ALA A 58 -1.39 -1.59 -2.10
CA ALA A 58 -0.80 -2.08 -3.34
C ALA A 58 -1.78 -2.00 -4.51
N GLU A 59 -3.06 -2.29 -4.25
CA GLU A 59 -4.09 -2.18 -5.28
C GLU A 59 -4.25 -0.75 -5.78
N ILE A 60 -4.22 0.21 -4.86
CA ILE A 60 -4.33 1.62 -5.24
C ILE A 60 -3.12 2.05 -6.07
N VAL A 61 -1.92 1.64 -5.68
CA VAL A 61 -0.71 1.96 -6.46
C VAL A 61 -0.79 1.31 -7.84
N ARG A 62 -1.29 0.07 -7.91
CA ARG A 62 -1.37 -0.67 -9.17
C ARG A 62 -2.46 -0.15 -10.10
N LYS A 63 -3.64 0.14 -9.57
CA LYS A 63 -4.81 0.46 -10.37
C LYS A 63 -5.26 1.91 -10.27
N GLY A 64 -4.78 2.63 -9.27
CA GLY A 64 -5.20 3.99 -9.05
C GLY A 64 -6.69 4.08 -8.78
N LYS A 65 -7.34 5.02 -9.43
CA LYS A 65 -8.77 5.26 -9.24
C LYS A 65 -9.63 4.01 -9.46
N ARG A 66 -9.17 3.11 -10.32
CA ARG A 66 -9.93 1.89 -10.63
C ARG A 66 -9.99 0.90 -9.46
N ALA A 67 -9.12 1.07 -8.45
CA ALA A 67 -9.17 0.23 -7.25
C ALA A 67 -10.37 0.55 -6.39
N ILE A 68 -10.92 1.75 -6.55
CA ILE A 68 -12.09 2.21 -5.81
C ILE A 68 -13.31 1.91 -6.67
N LYS A 69 -14.24 1.13 -6.12
CA LYS A 69 -15.45 0.80 -6.86
C LYS A 69 -16.36 2.01 -6.89
N SER A 70 -16.30 2.74 -8.01
CA SER A 70 -17.13 3.91 -8.18
C SER A 70 -18.57 3.50 -8.47
N GLY A 71 -19.45 4.45 -8.30
CA GLY A 71 -20.87 4.15 -8.46
C GLY A 71 -21.45 3.50 -7.24
N GLN A 72 -20.64 3.27 -6.29
CA GLN A 72 -21.06 2.73 -5.00
C GLN A 72 -21.63 3.80 -4.14
#